data_41ca33d04ffd641e71fb47cd2ebd7426
#
_entry.id   41ca33d04ffd641e71fb47cd2ebd7426
#
_cell.length_a   1.000
_cell.length_b   1.000
_cell.length_c   1.000
_cell.angle_alpha   90.00
_cell.angle_beta   90.00
_cell.angle_gamma   90.00
#
_symmetry.space_group_name_H-M   'P 1'
#
loop_
_entity.id
_entity.type
_entity.pdbx_description
1 polymer ?
#
loop_
_entity_poly.entity_id
_entity_poly.type
_entity_poly.pdbx_seq_one_letter_code
_entity_poly.pdbx_strand_id
1 'polypeptide(L)'
;MKLSYPIEQFLRKASNDNRLLPSHISLFTSMFYYSPGDVPDSFFNVSRKKLMRFSRIKSVATYHKCIRELVAYGYIIYQPSYDPYRASMVSLTTNK
;
A
#
# COMPACT_ATOMS: atom_id res chain seq x y z
N MET A 1 22.97 -0.88 -1.04
CA MET A 1 22.00 -0.29 -0.13
C MET A 1 21.03 -1.35 0.38
N LYS A 2 20.77 -1.33 1.68
CA LYS A 2 19.88 -2.32 2.27
C LYS A 2 18.49 -1.71 2.43
N LEU A 3 17.50 -2.33 1.81
CA LEU A 3 16.12 -1.87 1.92
C LEU A 3 15.50 -2.38 3.21
N SER A 4 14.51 -1.65 3.73
CA SER A 4 13.80 -2.10 4.90
C SER A 4 12.94 -3.32 4.56
N TYR A 5 12.59 -4.07 5.59
CA TYR A 5 11.94 -5.35 5.42
C TYR A 5 10.64 -5.32 4.60
N PRO A 6 9.70 -4.39 4.86
CA PRO A 6 8.44 -4.45 4.11
C PRO A 6 8.61 -4.22 2.62
N ILE A 7 9.45 -3.27 2.23
CA ILE A 7 9.61 -3.00 0.80
C ILE A 7 10.41 -4.10 0.12
N GLU A 8 11.39 -4.65 0.81
CA GLU A 8 12.16 -5.74 0.25
C GLU A 8 11.28 -6.96 0.02
N GLN A 9 10.45 -7.31 0.99
CA GLN A 9 9.52 -8.42 0.86
C GLN A 9 8.53 -8.19 -0.26
N PHE A 10 8.01 -6.97 -0.36
CA PHE A 10 7.09 -6.64 -1.43
C PHE A 10 7.74 -6.81 -2.80
N LEU A 11 8.93 -6.28 -2.98
CA LEU A 11 9.61 -6.36 -4.27
C LEU A 11 9.90 -7.81 -4.65
N ARG A 12 10.27 -8.61 -3.66
CA ARG A 12 10.56 -10.02 -3.90
C ARG A 12 9.32 -10.79 -4.37
N LYS A 13 8.19 -10.57 -3.70
CA LYS A 13 6.93 -11.19 -4.10
C LYS A 13 6.45 -10.65 -5.44
N ALA A 14 6.55 -9.34 -5.61
CA ALA A 14 6.04 -8.68 -6.80
C ALA A 14 6.78 -9.12 -8.06
N SER A 15 8.06 -9.41 -7.94
CA SER A 15 8.85 -9.82 -9.10
C SER A 15 8.36 -11.13 -9.71
N ASN A 16 7.61 -11.91 -8.94
CA ASN A 16 7.09 -13.18 -9.40
C ASN A 16 5.56 -13.21 -9.51
N ASP A 17 4.92 -12.06 -9.36
CA ASP A 17 3.45 -12.00 -9.36
C ASP A 17 2.97 -11.26 -10.61
N ASN A 18 2.52 -12.04 -11.58
CA ASN A 18 2.09 -11.49 -12.86
C ASN A 18 0.76 -10.72 -12.78
N ARG A 19 0.07 -10.78 -11.65
CA ARG A 19 -1.18 -10.06 -11.47
C ARG A 19 -0.95 -8.58 -11.22
N LEU A 20 0.26 -8.23 -10.74
CA LEU A 20 0.54 -6.84 -10.36
C LEU A 20 0.78 -5.98 -11.58
N LEU A 21 0.15 -4.83 -11.59
CA LEU A 21 0.34 -3.79 -12.60
C LEU A 21 1.26 -2.72 -12.03
N PRO A 22 1.80 -1.85 -12.89
CA PRO A 22 2.62 -0.74 -12.39
C PRO A 22 1.90 0.11 -11.34
N SER A 23 0.58 0.26 -11.46
CA SER A 23 -0.18 1.03 -10.47
C SER A 23 -0.16 0.37 -9.09
N HIS A 24 -0.18 -0.96 -9.03
CA HIS A 24 -0.07 -1.65 -7.74
C HIS A 24 1.28 -1.37 -7.10
N ILE A 25 2.33 -1.45 -7.90
CA ILE A 25 3.69 -1.28 -7.40
C ILE A 25 3.88 0.16 -6.92
N SER A 26 3.42 1.13 -7.69
CA SER A 26 3.58 2.52 -7.30
C SER A 26 2.73 2.86 -6.07
N LEU A 27 1.54 2.28 -5.96
CA LEU A 27 0.70 2.53 -4.80
C LEU A 27 1.32 1.94 -3.52
N PHE A 28 1.80 0.71 -3.60
CA PHE A 28 2.46 0.11 -2.44
C PHE A 28 3.69 0.94 -2.05
N THR A 29 4.47 1.37 -3.03
CA THR A 29 5.65 2.18 -2.76
C THR A 29 5.27 3.49 -2.07
N SER A 30 4.16 4.11 -2.48
CA SER A 30 3.71 5.33 -1.82
C SER A 30 3.29 5.08 -0.38
N MET A 31 2.63 3.96 -0.12
CA MET A 31 2.28 3.59 1.24
C MET A 31 3.53 3.39 2.09
N PHE A 32 4.52 2.72 1.53
CA PHE A 32 5.77 2.52 2.24
C PHE A 32 6.45 3.85 2.55
N TYR A 33 6.43 4.77 1.58
CA TYR A 33 7.06 6.08 1.78
C TYR A 33 6.42 6.84 2.95
N TYR A 34 5.09 6.74 3.10
CA TYR A 34 4.39 7.45 4.17
C TYR A 34 4.26 6.63 5.45
N SER A 35 4.79 5.42 5.48
CA SER A 35 4.70 4.58 6.67
C SER A 35 5.65 5.10 7.75
N PRO A 36 5.36 4.78 9.02
CA PRO A 36 6.23 5.24 10.11
C PRO A 36 7.61 4.59 10.15
N GLY A 37 7.85 3.60 9.35
CA GLY A 37 9.23 3.15 9.16
C GLY A 37 9.66 1.95 9.99
N ASP A 38 9.51 2.01 11.29
CA ASP A 38 10.17 1.02 12.14
C ASP A 38 9.28 -0.12 12.60
N VAL A 39 7.99 -0.07 12.35
CA VAL A 39 7.07 -1.09 12.85
C VAL A 39 6.24 -1.60 11.70
N PRO A 40 6.76 -2.57 10.95
CA PRO A 40 6.12 -2.99 9.68
C PRO A 40 4.73 -3.59 9.85
N ASP A 41 4.43 -4.15 11.02
CA ASP A 41 3.14 -4.80 11.21
C ASP A 41 2.09 -3.88 11.81
N SER A 42 2.44 -2.62 12.02
CA SER A 42 1.49 -1.68 12.62
C SER A 42 0.62 -1.03 11.56
N PHE A 43 -0.61 -0.72 11.96
CA PHE A 43 -1.47 0.08 11.12
C PHE A 43 -1.05 1.54 11.22
N PHE A 44 -1.16 2.27 10.13
CA PHE A 44 -0.91 3.70 10.12
C PHE A 44 -1.94 4.38 9.23
N ASN A 45 -2.16 5.66 9.52
CA ASN A 45 -3.14 6.44 8.76
C ASN A 45 -2.62 6.73 7.36
N VAL A 46 -3.52 6.66 6.38
CA VAL A 46 -3.15 7.00 5.00
C VAL A 46 -4.08 8.09 4.48
N SER A 47 -3.53 8.96 3.66
CA SER A 47 -4.27 10.01 2.99
C SER A 47 -4.40 9.62 1.52
N ARG A 48 -5.64 9.43 1.07
CA ARG A 48 -5.88 9.12 -0.34
C ARG A 48 -5.22 10.15 -1.24
N LYS A 49 -5.35 11.41 -0.87
CA LYS A 49 -4.80 12.51 -1.68
C LYS A 49 -3.28 12.38 -1.82
N LYS A 50 -2.59 12.11 -0.72
CA LYS A 50 -1.14 11.97 -0.75
C LYS A 50 -0.72 10.72 -1.52
N LEU A 51 -1.40 9.60 -1.28
CA LEU A 51 -1.06 8.37 -1.96
C LEU A 51 -1.30 8.48 -3.46
N MET A 52 -2.41 9.08 -3.87
CA MET A 52 -2.69 9.26 -5.28
C MET A 52 -1.66 10.16 -5.94
N ARG A 53 -1.25 11.21 -5.24
CA ARG A 53 -0.24 12.13 -5.78
C ARG A 53 1.09 11.43 -5.99
N PHE A 54 1.56 10.71 -4.97
CA PHE A 54 2.86 10.04 -5.04
C PHE A 54 2.85 8.93 -6.08
N SER A 55 1.78 8.15 -6.09
CA SER A 55 1.68 6.98 -6.98
C SER A 55 1.34 7.35 -8.42
N ARG A 56 0.94 8.60 -8.65
CA ARG A 56 0.51 9.09 -9.96
C ARG A 56 -0.78 8.43 -10.44
N ILE A 57 -1.56 7.89 -9.53
CA ILE A 57 -2.89 7.39 -9.85
C ILE A 57 -3.85 8.57 -9.82
N LYS A 58 -4.48 8.85 -10.95
CA LYS A 58 -5.31 10.05 -11.08
C LYS A 58 -6.79 9.80 -10.90
N SER A 59 -7.21 8.56 -11.04
CA SER A 59 -8.62 8.20 -10.91
C SER A 59 -8.89 7.61 -9.54
N VAL A 60 -9.91 8.12 -8.85
CA VAL A 60 -10.34 7.57 -7.57
C VAL A 60 -10.77 6.11 -7.72
N ALA A 61 -11.45 5.81 -8.84
CA ALA A 61 -11.89 4.43 -9.09
C ALA A 61 -10.69 3.50 -9.23
N THR A 62 -9.65 3.92 -9.93
CA THR A 62 -8.43 3.12 -10.06
C THR A 62 -7.74 2.95 -8.72
N TYR A 63 -7.71 4.01 -7.91
CA TYR A 63 -7.12 3.96 -6.58
C TYR A 63 -7.81 2.88 -5.73
N HIS A 64 -9.13 2.90 -5.67
CA HIS A 64 -9.87 1.92 -4.86
C HIS A 64 -9.74 0.51 -5.41
N LYS A 65 -9.70 0.37 -6.72
CA LYS A 65 -9.50 -0.94 -7.34
C LYS A 65 -8.13 -1.50 -6.95
N CYS A 66 -7.09 -0.68 -7.00
CA CYS A 66 -5.76 -1.13 -6.63
C CYS A 66 -5.67 -1.50 -5.15
N ILE A 67 -6.32 -0.72 -4.27
CA ILE A 67 -6.37 -1.05 -2.86
C ILE A 67 -6.99 -2.44 -2.66
N ARG A 68 -8.16 -2.67 -3.27
CA ARG A 68 -8.85 -3.95 -3.12
C ARG A 68 -8.00 -5.11 -3.63
N GLU A 69 -7.31 -4.90 -4.73
CA GLU A 69 -6.48 -5.95 -5.32
C GLU A 69 -5.25 -6.23 -4.48
N LEU A 70 -4.61 -5.20 -3.94
CA LEU A 70 -3.48 -5.41 -3.04
C LEU A 70 -3.90 -6.18 -1.78
N VAL A 71 -5.09 -5.92 -1.28
CA VAL A 71 -5.63 -6.68 -0.16
C VAL A 71 -5.89 -8.12 -0.57
N ALA A 72 -6.55 -8.31 -1.71
CA ALA A 72 -6.91 -9.66 -2.18
C ALA A 72 -5.68 -10.51 -2.46
N TYR A 73 -4.61 -9.89 -2.95
CA TYR A 73 -3.38 -10.61 -3.26
C TYR A 73 -2.48 -10.80 -2.04
N GLY A 74 -2.87 -10.27 -0.89
CA GLY A 74 -2.15 -10.50 0.36
C GLY A 74 -0.99 -9.57 0.63
N TYR A 75 -0.95 -8.40 0.00
CA TYR A 75 0.17 -7.47 0.18
C TYR A 75 -0.07 -6.45 1.30
N ILE A 76 -1.32 -6.10 1.56
CA ILE A 76 -1.64 -5.13 2.60
C ILE A 76 -2.90 -5.57 3.35
N ILE A 77 -3.09 -4.98 4.53
CA ILE A 77 -4.35 -5.04 5.24
C ILE A 77 -4.88 -3.61 5.28
N TYR A 78 -6.15 -3.44 4.93
CA TYR A 78 -6.74 -2.12 4.81
C TYR A 78 -7.96 -2.01 5.70
N GLN A 79 -8.01 -0.94 6.50
CA GLN A 79 -9.16 -0.63 7.35
C GLN A 79 -9.75 0.70 6.88
N PRO A 80 -10.81 0.67 6.08
CA PRO A 80 -11.43 1.91 5.64
C PRO A 80 -12.11 2.60 6.80
N SER A 81 -12.11 3.94 6.79
CA SER A 81 -12.82 4.71 7.78
C SER A 81 -14.05 5.31 7.13
N TYR A 82 -15.17 5.15 7.80
CA TYR A 82 -16.41 5.78 7.37
C TYR A 82 -16.70 7.05 8.13
N ASP A 83 -15.80 7.42 9.05
CA ASP A 83 -15.90 8.64 9.82
C ASP A 83 -15.17 9.73 9.05
N PRO A 84 -15.84 10.86 8.70
CA PRO A 84 -15.18 11.91 7.92
C PRO A 84 -14.01 12.55 8.66
N TYR A 85 -13.91 12.34 9.96
CA TYR A 85 -12.84 12.93 10.75
C TYR A 85 -11.68 11.97 11.02
N ARG A 86 -11.74 10.76 10.48
CA ARG A 86 -10.68 9.78 10.66
C ARG A 86 -10.16 9.29 9.33
N ALA A 87 -8.86 9.19 9.22
CA ALA A 87 -8.24 8.64 8.03
C ALA A 87 -8.39 7.11 8.02
N SER A 88 -8.41 6.53 6.83
CA SER A 88 -8.30 5.09 6.68
C SER A 88 -6.92 4.65 7.13
N MET A 89 -6.79 3.37 7.49
CA MET A 89 -5.53 2.82 7.98
C MET A 89 -5.11 1.64 7.13
N VAL A 90 -3.80 1.46 7.04
CA VAL A 90 -3.24 0.35 6.29
C VAL A 90 -2.08 -0.26 7.06
N SER A 91 -1.88 -1.56 6.90
CA SER A 91 -0.69 -2.25 7.39
C SER A 91 0.00 -2.91 6.22
N LEU A 92 1.32 -2.73 6.12
CA LEU A 92 2.11 -3.30 5.05
C LEU A 92 2.61 -4.68 5.45
N THR A 93 1.67 -5.54 5.80
CA THR A 93 2.07 -6.86 6.19
C THR A 93 2.37 -7.67 4.96
N THR A 94 3.42 -8.42 5.04
CA THR A 94 3.79 -9.28 3.95
C THR A 94 3.61 -10.71 4.31
N ASN A 95 2.68 -11.00 5.13
CA ASN A 95 2.47 -12.28 5.62
C ASN A 95 2.93 -13.37 4.78
N LYS A 96 3.93 -13.97 5.13
CA LYS A 96 4.50 -15.13 4.56
C LYS A 96 4.06 -15.59 3.27
#